data_4f7f28cda1b11b3c745dd23b15858762
#
_entry.id   4f7f28cda1b11b3c745dd23b15858762
#
_cell.length_a   1.000
_cell.length_b   1.000
_cell.length_c   1.000
_cell.angle_alpha   90.00
_cell.angle_beta   90.00
_cell.angle_gamma   90.00
#
_symmetry.space_group_name_H-M   'P 1'
#
loop_
_entity.id
_entity.type
_entity.pdbx_description
1 polymer ?
#
loop_
_entity_poly.entity_id
_entity_poly.type
_entity_poly.pdbx_seq_one_letter_code
_entity_poly.pdbx_strand_id
1 'polypeptide(L)'
;MKQIIEANNLINNEELIINNENIVLVGGCFDILHLGHIVFLEKAKKEGDILVILLESDENIKKNKGQNRPINSQENRAVFLTKLKMVDYVIKLPEMKNDEEYLEIISKIKPKVIAVSDDDKNLIKKKKQAKKIGAKLIKVTNIIPHQSTSRIIEIIKI
;
A
#
# COMPACT_ATOMS: atom_id res chain seq x y z
N MET A 1 -0.39 -2.98 -18.56
CA MET A 1 -1.51 -2.02 -18.34
C MET A 1 -1.64 -1.83 -16.84
N LYS A 2 -1.78 -0.60 -16.37
CA LYS A 2 -1.97 -0.34 -14.92
C LYS A 2 -3.38 -0.68 -14.52
N GLN A 3 -3.57 -1.50 -13.48
CA GLN A 3 -4.89 -2.01 -13.13
C GLN A 3 -5.27 -1.69 -11.69
N ILE A 4 -6.56 -1.38 -11.49
CA ILE A 4 -7.21 -1.35 -10.18
C ILE A 4 -7.96 -2.68 -10.03
N ILE A 5 -7.72 -3.37 -8.93
CA ILE A 5 -8.28 -4.69 -8.64
C ILE A 5 -8.99 -4.63 -7.29
N GLU A 6 -10.22 -5.16 -7.23
CA GLU A 6 -10.85 -5.46 -5.95
C GLU A 6 -10.18 -6.69 -5.31
N ALA A 7 -9.87 -6.63 -4.01
CA ALA A 7 -9.21 -7.74 -3.34
C ALA A 7 -9.96 -9.07 -3.47
N ASN A 8 -11.29 -9.02 -3.53
CA ASN A 8 -12.14 -10.21 -3.71
C ASN A 8 -11.99 -10.84 -5.11
N ASN A 9 -11.46 -10.10 -6.08
CA ASN A 9 -11.27 -10.56 -7.45
C ASN A 9 -9.84 -11.02 -7.75
N LEU A 10 -8.97 -11.08 -6.74
CA LEU A 10 -7.57 -11.49 -6.92
C LEU A 10 -7.41 -12.89 -7.51
N ILE A 11 -8.28 -13.84 -7.12
CA ILE A 11 -8.22 -15.23 -7.60
C ILE A 11 -8.46 -15.30 -9.12
N ASN A 12 -9.23 -14.37 -9.67
CA ASN A 12 -9.57 -14.32 -11.10
C ASN A 12 -8.58 -13.50 -11.93
N ASN A 13 -7.56 -12.91 -11.28
CA ASN A 13 -6.56 -12.08 -11.97
C ASN A 13 -5.27 -12.88 -12.18
N GLU A 14 -5.32 -13.80 -13.16
CA GLU A 14 -4.21 -14.69 -13.52
C GLU A 14 -2.96 -13.89 -13.93
N GLU A 15 -3.12 -12.74 -14.58
CA GLU A 15 -2.00 -11.91 -15.05
C GLU A 15 -1.10 -11.44 -13.90
N LEU A 16 -1.68 -11.08 -12.76
CA LEU A 16 -0.90 -10.68 -11.59
C LEU A 16 -0.19 -11.87 -10.93
N ILE A 17 -0.87 -13.03 -10.89
CA ILE A 17 -0.42 -14.19 -10.09
C ILE A 17 0.56 -15.06 -10.87
N ILE A 18 0.35 -15.25 -12.18
CA ILE A 18 1.06 -16.28 -12.97
C ILE A 18 2.38 -15.78 -13.55
N ASN A 19 2.48 -14.51 -13.90
CA ASN A 19 3.58 -13.99 -14.71
C ASN A 19 4.66 -13.23 -13.92
N ASN A 20 4.58 -13.16 -12.58
CA ASN A 20 5.41 -12.21 -11.85
C ASN A 20 6.30 -12.84 -10.80
N GLU A 21 7.56 -12.95 -11.15
CA GLU A 21 8.57 -13.52 -10.25
C GLU A 21 9.04 -12.55 -9.16
N ASN A 22 8.99 -11.23 -9.38
CA ASN A 22 9.55 -10.23 -8.47
C ASN A 22 8.54 -9.15 -8.08
N ILE A 23 7.46 -9.56 -7.41
CA ILE A 23 6.46 -8.61 -6.88
C ILE A 23 7.00 -7.94 -5.63
N VAL A 24 6.93 -6.60 -5.62
CA VAL A 24 7.10 -5.76 -4.43
C VAL A 24 5.73 -5.30 -3.97
N LEU A 25 5.43 -5.53 -2.71
CA LEU A 25 4.18 -5.14 -2.07
C LEU A 25 4.40 -3.96 -1.13
N VAL A 26 3.54 -2.96 -1.23
CA VAL A 26 3.43 -1.87 -0.26
C VAL A 26 1.99 -1.76 0.21
N GLY A 27 1.77 -1.34 1.44
CA GLY A 27 0.44 -1.07 1.98
C GLY A 27 0.36 0.34 2.53
N GLY A 28 -0.78 1.00 2.38
CA GLY A 28 -0.96 2.32 2.95
C GLY A 28 -2.31 2.97 2.62
N CYS A 29 -2.51 4.13 3.23
CA CYS A 29 -3.72 4.94 3.04
C CYS A 29 -3.63 5.81 1.78
N PHE A 30 -2.49 6.42 1.52
CA PHE A 30 -2.24 7.32 0.39
C PHE A 30 -3.35 8.36 0.19
N ASP A 31 -3.78 9.00 1.28
CA ASP A 31 -4.95 9.88 1.27
C ASP A 31 -4.69 11.18 0.48
N ILE A 32 -3.70 11.96 0.90
CA ILE A 32 -3.19 13.09 0.13
C ILE A 32 -1.77 12.74 -0.29
N LEU A 33 -1.54 12.62 -1.59
CA LEU A 33 -0.21 12.33 -2.10
C LEU A 33 0.73 13.52 -1.87
N HIS A 34 1.94 13.23 -1.44
CA HIS A 34 3.00 14.19 -1.21
C HIS A 34 4.35 13.58 -1.61
N LEU A 35 5.40 14.39 -1.59
CA LEU A 35 6.75 13.98 -2.02
C LEU A 35 7.22 12.71 -1.29
N GLY A 36 6.91 12.57 0.00
CA GLY A 36 7.26 11.37 0.77
C GLY A 36 6.72 10.09 0.17
N HIS A 37 5.46 10.10 -0.29
CA HIS A 37 4.87 8.96 -0.98
C HIS A 37 5.57 8.65 -2.31
N ILE A 38 5.88 9.69 -3.10
CA ILE A 38 6.53 9.53 -4.40
C ILE A 38 7.91 8.87 -4.23
N VAL A 39 8.74 9.42 -3.35
CA VAL A 39 10.09 8.89 -3.07
C VAL A 39 10.02 7.45 -2.54
N PHE A 40 9.07 7.17 -1.63
CA PHE A 40 8.87 5.83 -1.10
C PHE A 40 8.51 4.83 -2.21
N LEU A 41 7.53 5.17 -3.06
CA LEU A 41 7.08 4.28 -4.14
C LEU A 41 8.15 4.08 -5.22
N GLU A 42 8.92 5.12 -5.56
CA GLU A 42 10.06 5.00 -6.48
C GLU A 42 11.13 4.05 -5.96
N LYS A 43 11.46 4.15 -4.66
CA LYS A 43 12.44 3.26 -4.04
C LYS A 43 11.89 1.84 -3.90
N ALA A 44 10.62 1.68 -3.53
CA ALA A 44 9.98 0.37 -3.49
C ALA A 44 10.00 -0.33 -4.86
N LYS A 45 9.71 0.41 -5.94
CA LYS A 45 9.74 -0.13 -7.30
C LYS A 45 11.10 -0.69 -7.70
N LYS A 46 12.19 -0.15 -7.19
CA LYS A 46 13.56 -0.63 -7.48
C LYS A 46 13.88 -1.99 -6.87
N GLU A 47 13.09 -2.45 -5.91
CA GLU A 47 13.27 -3.75 -5.26
C GLU A 47 12.68 -4.93 -6.05
N GLY A 48 12.01 -4.67 -7.19
CA GLY A 48 11.46 -5.71 -8.06
C GLY A 48 10.84 -5.20 -9.34
N ASP A 49 10.23 -6.11 -10.09
CA ASP A 49 9.73 -5.82 -11.44
C ASP A 49 8.30 -5.24 -11.41
N ILE A 50 7.49 -5.66 -10.45
CA ILE A 50 6.08 -5.26 -10.32
C ILE A 50 5.84 -4.64 -8.95
N LEU A 51 5.35 -3.41 -8.92
CA LEU A 51 4.93 -2.74 -7.70
C LEU A 51 3.41 -2.84 -7.53
N VAL A 52 3.00 -3.51 -6.47
CA VAL A 52 1.61 -3.69 -6.07
C VAL A 52 1.32 -2.90 -4.80
N ILE A 53 0.26 -2.11 -4.82
CA ILE A 53 -0.20 -1.35 -3.66
C ILE A 53 -1.44 -2.01 -3.07
N LEU A 54 -1.41 -2.35 -1.78
CA LEU A 54 -2.61 -2.63 -0.98
C LEU A 54 -3.15 -1.30 -0.45
N LEU A 55 -4.28 -0.87 -1.00
CA LEU A 55 -4.89 0.41 -0.68
C LEU A 55 -5.95 0.24 0.40
N GLU A 56 -5.73 0.88 1.54
CA GLU A 56 -6.60 0.78 2.70
C GLU A 56 -8.02 1.31 2.44
N SER A 57 -9.02 0.65 3.02
CA SER A 57 -10.42 1.06 2.91
C SER A 57 -10.70 2.38 3.64
N ASP A 58 -11.77 3.06 3.23
CA ASP A 58 -12.21 4.29 3.89
C ASP A 58 -12.64 4.02 5.33
N GLU A 59 -13.27 2.89 5.59
CA GLU A 59 -13.73 2.45 6.90
C GLU A 59 -12.54 2.27 7.87
N ASN A 60 -11.50 1.57 7.45
CA ASN A 60 -10.32 1.35 8.29
C ASN A 60 -9.55 2.66 8.54
N ILE A 61 -9.51 3.56 7.55
CA ILE A 61 -8.89 4.88 7.74
C ILE A 61 -9.67 5.69 8.77
N LYS A 62 -11.00 5.71 8.70
CA LYS A 62 -11.85 6.39 9.70
C LYS A 62 -11.61 5.87 11.11
N LYS A 63 -11.54 4.54 11.27
CA LYS A 63 -11.26 3.90 12.56
C LYS A 63 -9.90 4.31 13.13
N ASN A 64 -8.89 4.36 12.28
CA ASN A 64 -7.50 4.56 12.71
C ASN A 64 -7.08 6.05 12.82
N LYS A 65 -7.72 6.94 12.04
CA LYS A 65 -7.30 8.34 11.89
C LYS A 65 -8.40 9.36 12.18
N GLY A 66 -9.61 8.91 12.52
CA GLY A 66 -10.75 9.76 12.87
C GLY A 66 -11.77 9.95 11.73
N GLN A 67 -12.96 10.41 12.12
CA GLN A 67 -14.12 10.47 11.23
C GLN A 67 -13.97 11.44 10.04
N ASN A 68 -13.09 12.42 10.14
CA ASN A 68 -12.80 13.38 9.06
C ASN A 68 -11.78 12.82 8.03
N ARG A 69 -11.43 11.56 8.11
CA ARG A 69 -10.48 10.89 7.22
C ARG A 69 -11.12 9.64 6.60
N PRO A 70 -10.80 9.27 5.35
CA PRO A 70 -9.88 9.99 4.46
C PRO A 70 -10.50 11.26 3.86
N ILE A 71 -9.69 12.14 3.31
CA ILE A 71 -10.13 13.30 2.51
C ILE A 71 -10.60 12.82 1.13
N ASN A 72 -9.82 11.91 0.52
CA ASN A 72 -10.15 11.31 -0.77
C ASN A 72 -10.70 9.91 -0.57
N SER A 73 -11.82 9.59 -1.25
CA SER A 73 -12.37 8.23 -1.25
C SER A 73 -11.36 7.21 -1.76
N GLN A 74 -11.52 5.95 -1.38
CA GLN A 74 -10.65 4.86 -1.85
C GLN A 74 -10.59 4.81 -3.38
N GLU A 75 -11.71 5.05 -4.05
CA GLU A 75 -11.78 5.09 -5.51
C GLU A 75 -10.88 6.17 -6.09
N ASN A 76 -10.98 7.41 -5.59
CA ASN A 76 -10.14 8.52 -6.05
C ASN A 76 -8.66 8.26 -5.76
N ARG A 77 -8.34 7.73 -4.57
CA ARG A 77 -6.96 7.39 -4.19
C ARG A 77 -6.38 6.31 -5.12
N ALA A 78 -7.18 5.30 -5.47
CA ALA A 78 -6.77 4.27 -6.42
C ALA A 78 -6.46 4.86 -7.80
N VAL A 79 -7.34 5.72 -8.31
CA VAL A 79 -7.12 6.42 -9.59
C VAL A 79 -5.84 7.24 -9.56
N PHE A 80 -5.60 8.05 -8.51
CA PHE A 80 -4.37 8.84 -8.40
C PHE A 80 -3.11 7.97 -8.43
N LEU A 81 -3.12 6.86 -7.70
CA LEU A 81 -1.98 5.94 -7.65
C LEU A 81 -1.68 5.31 -9.01
N THR A 82 -2.69 4.97 -9.81
CA THR A 82 -2.47 4.41 -11.14
C THR A 82 -1.87 5.40 -12.13
N LYS A 83 -1.89 6.71 -11.84
CA LYS A 83 -1.23 7.73 -12.68
C LYS A 83 0.28 7.83 -12.42
N LEU A 84 0.77 7.27 -11.32
CA LEU A 84 2.19 7.24 -11.00
C LEU A 84 2.92 6.19 -11.85
N LYS A 85 4.02 6.58 -12.49
CA LYS A 85 4.76 5.70 -13.42
C LYS A 85 5.22 4.38 -12.79
N MET A 86 5.65 4.43 -11.52
CA MET A 86 6.21 3.29 -10.81
C MET A 86 5.17 2.28 -10.34
N VAL A 87 3.89 2.64 -10.30
CA VAL A 87 2.82 1.76 -9.80
C VAL A 87 2.27 0.90 -10.94
N ASP A 88 2.22 -0.41 -10.75
CA ASP A 88 1.69 -1.35 -11.74
C ASP A 88 0.25 -1.76 -11.38
N TYR A 89 0.01 -2.12 -10.12
CA TYR A 89 -1.31 -2.55 -9.65
C TYR A 89 -1.69 -1.85 -8.34
N VAL A 90 -2.97 -1.53 -8.22
CA VAL A 90 -3.58 -1.05 -6.99
C VAL A 90 -4.70 -2.02 -6.60
N ILE A 91 -4.55 -2.67 -5.46
CA ILE A 91 -5.55 -3.58 -4.92
C ILE A 91 -6.33 -2.83 -3.85
N LYS A 92 -7.62 -2.60 -4.09
CA LYS A 92 -8.52 -2.00 -3.11
C LYS A 92 -8.91 -3.03 -2.06
N LEU A 93 -8.55 -2.77 -0.82
CA LEU A 93 -8.92 -3.62 0.31
C LEU A 93 -10.36 -3.34 0.73
N PRO A 94 -11.14 -4.38 1.10
CA PRO A 94 -12.38 -4.18 1.84
C PRO A 94 -12.09 -3.71 3.27
N GLU A 95 -13.12 -3.49 4.07
CA GLU A 95 -12.95 -3.29 5.51
C GLU A 95 -12.29 -4.53 6.14
N MET A 96 -11.06 -4.37 6.60
CA MET A 96 -10.27 -5.43 7.23
C MET A 96 -10.50 -5.43 8.74
N LYS A 97 -10.76 -6.60 9.31
CA LYS A 97 -11.11 -6.75 10.73
C LYS A 97 -9.92 -7.17 11.60
N ASN A 98 -8.97 -7.90 11.04
CA ASN A 98 -7.84 -8.47 11.75
C ASN A 98 -6.64 -8.70 10.84
N ASP A 99 -5.51 -9.08 11.43
CA ASP A 99 -4.25 -9.31 10.71
C ASP A 99 -4.28 -10.55 9.81
N GLU A 100 -5.14 -11.52 10.12
CA GLU A 100 -5.32 -12.76 9.35
C GLU A 100 -5.92 -12.49 7.97
N GLU A 101 -6.87 -11.56 7.88
CA GLU A 101 -7.48 -11.16 6.60
C GLU A 101 -6.44 -10.51 5.67
N TYR A 102 -5.56 -9.65 6.22
CA TYR A 102 -4.44 -9.10 5.45
C TYR A 102 -3.49 -10.20 4.97
N LEU A 103 -3.16 -11.14 5.86
CA LEU A 103 -2.26 -12.25 5.52
C LEU A 103 -2.83 -13.13 4.41
N GLU A 104 -4.15 -13.38 4.40
CA GLU A 104 -4.81 -14.14 3.35
C GLU A 104 -4.62 -13.47 1.97
N ILE A 105 -4.85 -12.16 1.88
CA ILE A 105 -4.65 -11.39 0.64
C ILE A 105 -3.18 -11.43 0.21
N ILE A 106 -2.27 -11.15 1.14
CA ILE A 106 -0.83 -11.16 0.86
C ILE A 106 -0.34 -12.54 0.39
N SER A 107 -0.88 -13.60 0.99
CA SER A 107 -0.56 -14.98 0.60
C SER A 107 -1.01 -15.34 -0.83
N LYS A 108 -2.09 -14.73 -1.31
CA LYS A 108 -2.56 -14.89 -2.70
C LYS A 108 -1.66 -14.14 -3.69
N ILE A 109 -1.16 -12.97 -3.31
CA ILE A 109 -0.26 -12.15 -4.15
C ILE A 109 1.14 -12.78 -4.25
N LYS A 110 1.61 -13.43 -3.19
CA LYS A 110 2.93 -14.05 -3.07
C LYS A 110 4.10 -13.09 -3.40
N PRO A 111 4.15 -11.91 -2.79
CA PRO A 111 5.24 -10.97 -3.05
C PRO A 111 6.57 -11.55 -2.57
N LYS A 112 7.66 -11.23 -3.29
CA LYS A 112 9.03 -11.53 -2.82
C LYS A 112 9.53 -10.50 -1.82
N VAL A 113 9.04 -9.27 -1.92
CA VAL A 113 9.43 -8.16 -1.06
C VAL A 113 8.19 -7.46 -0.52
N ILE A 114 8.19 -7.18 0.77
CA ILE A 114 7.30 -6.21 1.40
C ILE A 114 8.16 -4.98 1.73
N ALA A 115 7.89 -3.87 1.05
CA ALA A 115 8.62 -2.63 1.24
C ALA A 115 7.92 -1.73 2.26
N VAL A 116 8.69 -1.14 3.16
CA VAL A 116 8.21 -0.28 4.24
C VAL A 116 9.07 0.98 4.38
N SER A 117 8.52 2.02 4.98
CA SER A 117 9.28 3.18 5.45
C SER A 117 9.78 2.97 6.88
N ASP A 118 10.75 3.77 7.32
CA ASP A 118 11.31 3.68 8.67
C ASP A 118 10.28 3.98 9.78
N ASP A 119 9.30 4.82 9.49
CA ASP A 119 8.23 5.23 10.41
C ASP A 119 6.95 4.39 10.29
N ASP A 120 7.01 3.25 9.63
CA ASP A 120 5.84 2.40 9.46
C ASP A 120 5.34 1.87 10.81
N LYS A 121 4.16 2.37 11.23
CA LYS A 121 3.54 1.98 12.51
C LYS A 121 3.18 0.49 12.59
N ASN A 122 3.05 -0.16 11.43
CA ASN A 122 2.71 -1.58 11.32
C ASN A 122 3.93 -2.46 11.05
N LEU A 123 5.15 -1.96 11.27
CA LEU A 123 6.40 -2.66 10.96
C LEU A 123 6.45 -4.07 11.56
N ILE A 124 6.07 -4.23 12.84
CA ILE A 124 6.09 -5.54 13.52
C ILE A 124 5.11 -6.52 12.87
N LYS A 125 3.91 -6.06 12.53
CA LYS A 125 2.89 -6.88 11.84
C LYS A 125 3.38 -7.30 10.45
N LYS A 126 3.90 -6.37 9.68
CA LYS A 126 4.44 -6.62 8.34
C LYS A 126 5.64 -7.56 8.36
N LYS A 127 6.49 -7.48 9.39
CA LYS A 127 7.61 -8.42 9.60
C LYS A 127 7.11 -9.85 9.84
N LYS A 128 6.05 -10.03 10.64
CA LYS A 128 5.43 -11.33 10.88
C LYS A 128 4.78 -11.87 9.59
N GLN A 129 4.08 -11.03 8.84
CA GLN A 129 3.47 -11.39 7.56
C GLN A 129 4.53 -11.84 6.56
N ALA A 130 5.59 -11.05 6.37
CA ALA A 130 6.71 -11.40 5.48
C ALA A 130 7.31 -12.76 5.83
N LYS A 131 7.59 -13.00 7.12
CA LYS A 131 8.13 -14.28 7.61
C LYS A 131 7.22 -15.46 7.29
N LYS A 132 5.90 -15.31 7.47
CA LYS A 132 4.92 -16.38 7.22
C LYS A 132 4.85 -16.80 5.76
N ILE A 133 5.07 -15.88 4.82
CA ILE A 133 4.98 -16.15 3.38
C ILE A 133 6.35 -16.32 2.70
N GLY A 134 7.44 -16.24 3.45
CA GLY A 134 8.80 -16.35 2.90
C GLY A 134 9.26 -15.12 2.11
N ALA A 135 8.63 -13.95 2.30
CA ALA A 135 9.02 -12.69 1.68
C ALA A 135 10.11 -11.97 2.49
N LYS A 136 10.87 -11.11 1.82
CA LYS A 136 11.81 -10.19 2.48
C LYS A 136 11.06 -8.92 2.90
N LEU A 137 11.31 -8.42 4.11
CA LEU A 137 10.90 -7.07 4.50
C LEU A 137 12.07 -6.11 4.27
N ILE A 138 11.86 -5.08 3.47
CA ILE A 138 12.91 -4.09 3.15
C ILE A 138 12.44 -2.69 3.53
N LYS A 139 13.23 -2.00 4.34
CA LYS A 139 13.08 -0.58 4.60
C LYS A 139 13.70 0.21 3.45
N VAL A 140 12.90 0.86 2.64
CA VAL A 140 13.36 1.50 1.39
C VAL A 140 13.57 3.00 1.52
N THR A 141 13.05 3.64 2.56
CA THR A 141 13.22 5.09 2.73
C THR A 141 13.17 5.49 4.19
N ASN A 142 13.96 6.52 4.51
CA ASN A 142 13.86 7.23 5.77
C ASN A 142 12.72 8.25 5.72
N ILE A 143 12.31 8.74 6.88
CA ILE A 143 11.32 9.81 7.00
C ILE A 143 11.84 11.05 6.26
N ILE A 144 11.02 11.59 5.36
CA ILE A 144 11.27 12.91 4.79
C ILE A 144 10.64 13.94 5.73
N PRO A 145 11.43 14.83 6.36
CA PRO A 145 10.90 15.81 7.30
C PRO A 145 9.79 16.64 6.66
N HIS A 146 8.74 16.91 7.45
CA HIS A 146 7.62 17.75 7.05
C HIS A 146 6.71 17.22 5.93
N GLN A 147 6.92 15.99 5.47
CA GLN A 147 6.10 15.34 4.45
C GLN A 147 5.16 14.30 5.09
N SER A 148 3.96 14.71 5.48
CA SER A 148 2.90 13.80 5.90
C SER A 148 1.52 14.39 5.60
N THR A 149 0.57 13.52 5.29
CA THR A 149 -0.82 13.92 5.07
C THR A 149 -1.41 14.63 6.29
N SER A 150 -1.11 14.13 7.49
CA SER A 150 -1.62 14.74 8.75
C SER A 150 -1.13 16.17 8.92
N ARG A 151 0.15 16.45 8.63
CA ARG A 151 0.71 17.81 8.68
C ARG A 151 0.09 18.72 7.62
N ILE A 152 -0.11 18.24 6.41
CA ILE A 152 -0.75 19.02 5.34
C ILE A 152 -2.16 19.44 5.78
N ILE A 153 -2.94 18.50 6.33
CA ILE A 153 -4.28 18.80 6.83
C ILE A 153 -4.25 19.79 7.98
N GLU A 154 -3.30 19.67 8.91
CA GLU A 154 -3.15 20.60 10.03
C GLU A 154 -2.86 22.04 9.57
N ILE A 155 -2.01 22.21 8.56
CA ILE A 155 -1.69 23.53 7.98
C ILE A 155 -2.90 24.14 7.26
N ILE A 156 -3.73 23.32 6.60
CA ILE A 156 -4.90 23.80 5.84
C ILE A 156 -6.10 24.11 6.77
N LYS A 157 -6.13 23.58 7.97
CA LYS A 157 -7.13 23.93 9.00
C LYS A 157 -6.84 25.34 9.55
N ILE A 158 -7.10 26.37 8.76
CA ILE A 158 -7.07 27.75 9.19
C ILE A 158 -8.47 28.17 9.64
#